data_b7c6192efb3f5500fa3b0746fdb2adfc
#
_entry.id   b7c6192efb3f5500fa3b0746fdb2adfc
#
_cell.length_a   1.000
_cell.length_b   1.000
_cell.length_c   1.000
_cell.angle_alpha   90.00
_cell.angle_beta   90.00
_cell.angle_gamma   90.00
#
_symmetry.space_group_name_H-M   'P 1'
#
loop_
_entity.id
_entity.type
_entity.pdbx_description
1 polymer ?
#
loop_
_entity_poly.entity_id
_entity_poly.type
_entity_poly.pdbx_seq_one_letter_code
_entity_poly.pdbx_strand_id
1 'polypeptide(L)'
;LDSNKAYEEVPRVGYLYIPKDHAPQLGFQLGWHFFVGNCVDEEGNEYGIQLMFWRYSLLPPEMARNFGLTDIENQIMDMHFAISRAGDRHYRSKPIVVGGTTGLLEFKSNPFTFAIGNNSITSLQEDDFTPLRLEAKGWDKSQEHEVEIEIGITIEQMKDVVLNGNQGAVPSVGGVGTLYYSITNFRMIPEDSYLVIDGEKVALVEGKFWFDHQWANGLSPAGNP
;
A
#
# COMPACT_ATOMS: atom_id res chain seq x y z
N LEU A 1 -5.53 -15.35 26.91
CA LEU A 1 -5.47 -15.84 25.52
C LEU A 1 -4.40 -15.03 24.81
N ASP A 2 -3.32 -15.71 24.45
CA ASP A 2 -2.23 -15.11 23.68
C ASP A 2 -2.74 -14.90 22.25
N SER A 3 -3.26 -13.70 21.97
CA SER A 3 -3.96 -13.35 20.72
C SER A 3 -3.07 -13.52 19.49
N ASN A 4 -1.74 -13.49 19.66
CA ASN A 4 -0.79 -13.64 18.57
C ASN A 4 -0.67 -15.08 18.05
N LYS A 5 -1.02 -16.08 18.84
CA LYS A 5 -0.95 -17.50 18.43
C LYS A 5 -2.06 -17.95 17.48
N ALA A 6 -3.02 -17.09 17.22
CA ALA A 6 -4.16 -17.39 16.37
C ALA A 6 -4.04 -16.81 14.93
N TYR A 7 -2.95 -16.11 14.64
CA TYR A 7 -2.56 -15.70 13.29
C TYR A 7 -1.51 -16.67 12.70
N GLU A 8 -1.30 -16.62 11.39
CA GLU A 8 -0.23 -17.36 10.73
C GLU A 8 1.13 -16.90 11.23
N GLU A 9 2.06 -17.83 11.44
CA GLU A 9 3.41 -17.51 11.92
C GLU A 9 4.34 -17.13 10.74
N VAL A 10 5.19 -16.13 10.95
CA VAL A 10 6.26 -15.81 10.02
C VAL A 10 7.34 -16.89 10.09
N PRO A 11 7.64 -17.61 9.01
CA PRO A 11 8.64 -18.67 9.01
C PRO A 11 10.06 -18.11 9.10
N ARG A 12 11.02 -18.95 9.49
CA ARG A 12 12.44 -18.57 9.50
C ARG A 12 13.04 -18.38 8.10
N VAL A 13 12.49 -19.08 7.13
CA VAL A 13 12.81 -18.97 5.71
C VAL A 13 11.53 -18.63 5.02
N GLY A 14 11.52 -17.51 4.31
CA GLY A 14 10.35 -17.04 3.59
C GLY A 14 10.01 -17.91 2.39
N TYR A 15 8.80 -17.75 1.94
CA TYR A 15 8.31 -18.27 0.66
C TYR A 15 7.34 -17.24 0.09
N LEU A 16 7.34 -17.07 -1.21
CA LEU A 16 6.40 -16.21 -1.90
C LEU A 16 5.90 -16.90 -3.15
N TYR A 17 4.60 -16.84 -3.35
CA TYR A 17 3.91 -17.35 -4.54
C TYR A 17 3.37 -16.17 -5.37
N ILE A 18 4.17 -15.68 -6.28
CA ILE A 18 3.77 -14.62 -7.19
C ILE A 18 2.96 -15.21 -8.36
N PRO A 19 1.84 -14.59 -8.77
CA PRO A 19 1.32 -13.28 -8.36
C PRO A 19 0.39 -13.28 -7.13
N LYS A 20 0.05 -14.45 -6.58
CA LYS A 20 -0.93 -14.59 -5.49
C LYS A 20 -0.61 -13.69 -4.28
N ASP A 21 0.67 -13.64 -3.89
CA ASP A 21 1.11 -12.92 -2.69
C ASP A 21 1.26 -11.40 -2.89
N HIS A 22 0.85 -10.87 -4.07
CA HIS A 22 0.58 -9.44 -4.20
C HIS A 22 -0.68 -9.01 -3.45
N ALA A 23 -1.64 -9.91 -3.27
CA ALA A 23 -2.86 -9.65 -2.50
C ALA A 23 -2.58 -9.45 -1.01
N PRO A 24 -3.48 -8.75 -0.28
CA PRO A 24 -3.41 -8.64 1.18
C PRO A 24 -3.39 -10.01 1.86
N GLN A 25 -2.45 -10.22 2.78
CA GLN A 25 -2.24 -11.48 3.48
C GLN A 25 -3.11 -11.54 4.75
N LEU A 26 -4.37 -11.95 4.61
CA LEU A 26 -5.40 -11.87 5.65
C LEU A 26 -5.19 -12.86 6.81
N GLY A 27 -4.32 -13.85 6.66
CA GLY A 27 -3.87 -14.74 7.74
C GLY A 27 -3.01 -14.06 8.82
N PHE A 28 -2.45 -12.88 8.50
CA PHE A 28 -1.60 -12.08 9.36
C PHE A 28 -2.34 -10.88 9.93
N GLN A 29 -1.89 -10.40 11.10
CA GLN A 29 -2.56 -9.31 11.79
C GLN A 29 -2.49 -7.98 11.04
N LEU A 30 -1.36 -7.69 10.40
CA LEU A 30 -1.14 -6.44 9.68
C LEU A 30 -0.37 -6.65 8.38
N GLY A 31 -0.45 -5.67 7.51
CA GLY A 31 0.34 -5.61 6.30
C GLY A 31 0.18 -4.26 5.59
N TRP A 32 1.09 -3.96 4.68
CA TRP A 32 1.02 -2.75 3.89
C TRP A 32 1.55 -2.91 2.48
N HIS A 33 0.99 -2.10 1.61
CA HIS A 33 1.43 -1.87 0.25
C HIS A 33 1.92 -0.42 0.18
N PHE A 34 3.19 -0.22 -0.10
CA PHE A 34 3.83 1.08 -0.10
C PHE A 34 4.46 1.38 -1.44
N PHE A 35 4.05 2.48 -2.06
CA PHE A 35 4.65 3.03 -3.26
C PHE A 35 5.34 4.34 -2.96
N VAL A 36 6.55 4.50 -3.44
CA VAL A 36 7.28 5.76 -3.45
C VAL A 36 7.93 5.96 -4.81
N GLY A 37 7.86 7.16 -5.35
CA GLY A 37 8.42 7.44 -6.66
C GLY A 37 8.71 8.90 -6.89
N ASN A 38 9.44 9.14 -7.97
CA ASN A 38 9.72 10.47 -8.49
C ASN A 38 9.16 10.58 -9.91
N CYS A 39 8.55 11.72 -10.20
CA CYS A 39 7.96 12.05 -11.49
C CYS A 39 8.43 13.41 -11.96
N VAL A 40 8.34 13.65 -13.27
CA VAL A 40 8.71 14.90 -13.91
C VAL A 40 7.57 15.31 -14.85
N ASP A 41 7.25 16.61 -14.91
CA ASP A 41 6.32 17.19 -15.88
C ASP A 41 7.04 17.68 -17.15
N GLU A 42 6.27 18.21 -18.13
CA GLU A 42 6.81 18.73 -19.40
C GLU A 42 7.73 19.94 -19.22
N GLU A 43 7.61 20.67 -18.10
CA GLU A 43 8.44 21.83 -17.78
C GLU A 43 9.73 21.46 -17.05
N GLY A 44 9.89 20.19 -16.69
CA GLY A 44 11.02 19.67 -15.94
C GLY A 44 10.91 19.85 -14.42
N ASN A 45 9.71 20.20 -13.90
CA ASN A 45 9.50 20.22 -12.46
C ASN A 45 9.47 18.78 -11.91
N GLU A 46 10.13 18.57 -10.78
CA GLU A 46 10.25 17.27 -10.13
C GLU A 46 9.24 17.13 -8.98
N TYR A 47 8.62 15.96 -8.90
CA TYR A 47 7.65 15.59 -7.87
C TYR A 47 8.01 14.27 -7.22
N GLY A 48 7.94 14.22 -5.88
CA GLY A 48 7.97 12.98 -5.12
C GLY A 48 6.54 12.54 -4.78
N ILE A 49 6.24 11.27 -4.97
CA ILE A 49 4.93 10.67 -4.67
C ILE A 49 5.12 9.60 -3.60
N GLN A 50 4.26 9.60 -2.59
CA GLN A 50 4.15 8.54 -1.60
C GLN A 50 2.69 8.11 -1.46
N LEU A 51 2.44 6.81 -1.62
CA LEU A 51 1.13 6.21 -1.41
C LEU A 51 1.30 4.92 -0.62
N MET A 52 0.61 4.81 0.51
CA MET A 52 0.65 3.63 1.37
C MET A 52 -0.74 3.25 1.83
N PHE A 53 -1.05 1.97 1.74
CA PHE A 53 -2.22 1.35 2.33
C PHE A 53 -1.76 0.42 3.44
N TRP A 54 -2.13 0.73 4.69
CA TRP A 54 -2.00 -0.14 5.84
C TRP A 54 -3.28 -0.93 6.06
N ARG A 55 -3.13 -2.18 6.43
CA ARG A 55 -4.23 -3.06 6.78
C ARG A 55 -3.99 -3.66 8.16
N TYR A 56 -5.04 -3.70 8.96
CA TYR A 56 -5.07 -4.33 10.28
C TYR A 56 -6.26 -5.26 10.37
N SER A 57 -6.07 -6.50 10.88
CA SER A 57 -7.15 -7.38 11.29
C SER A 57 -7.61 -7.04 12.70
N LEU A 58 -8.91 -6.90 12.89
CA LEU A 58 -9.51 -6.67 14.21
C LEU A 58 -9.36 -7.89 15.13
N LEU A 59 -9.55 -9.06 14.55
CA LEU A 59 -9.51 -10.36 15.23
C LEU A 59 -8.71 -11.37 14.40
N PRO A 60 -8.15 -12.42 15.03
CA PRO A 60 -7.66 -13.58 14.29
C PRO A 60 -8.73 -14.15 13.36
N PRO A 61 -8.37 -14.66 12.17
CA PRO A 61 -9.35 -15.05 11.14
C PRO A 61 -10.40 -16.04 11.60
N GLU A 62 -10.01 -17.05 12.38
CA GLU A 62 -10.96 -18.04 12.93
C GLU A 62 -11.94 -17.41 13.92
N MET A 63 -11.45 -16.52 14.78
CA MET A 63 -12.28 -15.80 15.75
C MET A 63 -13.26 -14.87 15.03
N ALA A 64 -12.82 -14.15 14.00
CA ALA A 64 -13.68 -13.28 13.19
C ALA A 64 -14.84 -14.08 12.56
N ARG A 65 -14.55 -15.23 11.97
CA ARG A 65 -15.58 -16.13 11.41
C ARG A 65 -16.56 -16.64 12.47
N ASN A 66 -16.08 -16.94 13.68
CA ASN A 66 -16.94 -17.35 14.80
C ASN A 66 -17.90 -16.24 15.25
N PHE A 67 -17.53 -14.97 15.06
CA PHE A 67 -18.42 -13.81 15.26
C PHE A 67 -19.26 -13.46 14.03
N GLY A 68 -19.16 -14.23 12.94
CA GLY A 68 -19.92 -14.01 11.70
C GLY A 68 -19.39 -12.89 10.81
N LEU A 69 -18.15 -12.42 11.05
CA LEU A 69 -17.51 -11.42 10.18
C LEU A 69 -16.93 -12.09 8.94
N THR A 70 -17.11 -11.43 7.81
CA THR A 70 -16.35 -11.75 6.59
C THR A 70 -14.89 -11.32 6.71
N ASP A 71 -14.03 -11.81 5.81
CA ASP A 71 -12.63 -11.45 5.80
C ASP A 71 -12.42 -9.92 5.63
N ILE A 72 -13.26 -9.24 4.85
CA ILE A 72 -13.21 -7.78 4.67
C ILE A 72 -13.72 -7.06 5.92
N GLU A 73 -14.86 -7.47 6.49
CA GLU A 73 -15.41 -6.85 7.70
C GLU A 73 -14.48 -6.92 8.89
N ASN A 74 -13.57 -7.90 8.91
CA ASN A 74 -12.53 -8.04 9.93
C ASN A 74 -11.34 -7.10 9.75
N GLN A 75 -11.38 -6.17 8.79
CA GLN A 75 -10.23 -5.30 8.49
C GLN A 75 -10.50 -3.83 8.82
N ILE A 76 -9.43 -3.15 9.20
CA ILE A 76 -9.32 -1.68 9.15
C ILE A 76 -8.21 -1.36 8.16
N MET A 77 -8.46 -0.38 7.31
CA MET A 77 -7.44 0.19 6.43
C MET A 77 -7.18 1.65 6.74
N ASP A 78 -5.91 2.02 6.60
CA ASP A 78 -5.40 3.37 6.76
C ASP A 78 -4.57 3.73 5.53
N MET A 79 -4.96 4.79 4.81
CA MET A 79 -4.24 5.28 3.66
C MET A 79 -3.45 6.55 4.01
N HIS A 80 -2.17 6.54 3.67
CA HIS A 80 -1.28 7.70 3.71
C HIS A 80 -0.91 8.12 2.30
N PHE A 81 -1.10 9.39 1.98
CA PHE A 81 -0.82 9.94 0.67
C PHE A 81 -0.13 11.29 0.77
N ALA A 82 0.92 11.50 -0.01
CA ALA A 82 1.66 12.75 -0.07
C ALA A 82 2.22 13.02 -1.47
N ILE A 83 2.30 14.31 -1.82
CA ILE A 83 3.01 14.84 -2.98
C ILE A 83 4.03 15.85 -2.49
N SER A 84 5.29 15.74 -2.93
CA SER A 84 6.33 16.75 -2.72
C SER A 84 6.65 17.42 -4.06
N ARG A 85 6.66 18.74 -4.14
CA ARG A 85 7.20 19.47 -5.28
C ARG A 85 8.62 19.94 -4.93
N ALA A 86 9.61 19.54 -5.73
CA ALA A 86 11.00 19.89 -5.48
C ALA A 86 11.21 21.41 -5.45
N GLY A 87 11.92 21.89 -4.42
CA GLY A 87 12.18 23.30 -4.24
C GLY A 87 11.01 24.15 -3.72
N ASP A 88 9.83 23.53 -3.48
CA ASP A 88 8.63 24.20 -3.00
C ASP A 88 8.11 23.55 -1.71
N ARG A 89 7.08 22.70 -1.81
CA ARG A 89 6.31 22.19 -0.66
C ARG A 89 6.16 20.67 -0.66
N HIS A 90 5.92 20.20 0.56
CA HIS A 90 5.43 18.85 0.83
C HIS A 90 3.95 18.92 1.23
N TYR A 91 3.07 18.34 0.43
CA TYR A 91 1.64 18.24 0.69
C TYR A 91 1.32 16.85 1.22
N ARG A 92 0.69 16.77 2.38
CA ARG A 92 0.34 15.50 3.02
C ARG A 92 -1.14 15.45 3.34
N SER A 93 -1.84 14.53 2.69
CA SER A 93 -3.23 14.23 3.04
C SER A 93 -3.37 13.82 4.50
N LYS A 94 -4.47 14.19 5.14
CA LYS A 94 -4.88 13.51 6.37
C LYS A 94 -5.05 12.01 6.06
N PRO A 95 -4.64 11.13 6.99
CA PRO A 95 -4.89 9.70 6.87
C PRO A 95 -6.38 9.43 6.68
N ILE A 96 -6.70 8.51 5.76
CA ILE A 96 -8.06 8.03 5.54
C ILE A 96 -8.18 6.66 6.18
N VAL A 97 -8.90 6.58 7.30
CA VAL A 97 -9.08 5.34 8.06
C VAL A 97 -10.49 4.81 7.88
N VAL A 98 -10.62 3.57 7.41
CA VAL A 98 -11.91 2.95 7.08
C VAL A 98 -11.97 1.51 7.60
N GLY A 99 -13.09 1.17 8.25
CA GLY A 99 -13.39 -0.21 8.65
C GLY A 99 -14.10 -0.99 7.54
N GLY A 100 -13.91 -2.30 7.48
CA GLY A 100 -14.47 -3.18 6.46
C GLY A 100 -16.00 -3.24 6.46
N THR A 101 -16.64 -2.98 7.57
CA THR A 101 -18.11 -2.94 7.70
C THR A 101 -18.77 -1.75 7.00
N THR A 102 -17.99 -0.76 6.55
CA THR A 102 -18.51 0.42 5.85
C THR A 102 -18.89 0.14 4.40
N GLY A 103 -18.44 -0.98 3.82
CA GLY A 103 -18.60 -1.29 2.40
C GLY A 103 -17.69 -0.49 1.46
N LEU A 104 -16.73 0.28 2.00
CA LEU A 104 -15.79 1.09 1.23
C LEU A 104 -14.47 0.36 0.92
N LEU A 105 -14.23 -0.81 1.52
CA LEU A 105 -13.02 -1.60 1.27
C LEU A 105 -13.26 -2.62 0.17
N GLU A 106 -12.30 -2.73 -0.73
CA GLU A 106 -12.31 -3.75 -1.78
C GLU A 106 -10.93 -4.42 -1.87
N PHE A 107 -10.93 -5.76 -1.80
CA PHE A 107 -9.75 -6.60 -2.02
C PHE A 107 -10.10 -7.66 -3.07
N LYS A 108 -9.35 -7.68 -4.16
CA LYS A 108 -9.41 -8.73 -5.18
C LYS A 108 -8.01 -9.19 -5.52
N SER A 109 -7.83 -10.46 -5.73
CA SER A 109 -6.57 -11.02 -6.20
C SER A 109 -6.49 -11.08 -7.72
N ASN A 110 -7.64 -11.08 -8.40
CA ASN A 110 -7.69 -11.17 -9.86
C ASN A 110 -8.95 -10.45 -10.43
N PRO A 111 -8.81 -9.38 -11.24
CA PRO A 111 -7.57 -8.58 -11.31
C PRO A 111 -7.22 -8.04 -9.92
N PHE A 112 -5.93 -7.89 -9.65
CA PHE A 112 -5.50 -7.35 -8.35
C PHE A 112 -6.14 -5.98 -8.12
N THR A 113 -6.84 -5.85 -6.98
CA THR A 113 -7.46 -4.59 -6.56
C THR A 113 -7.32 -4.46 -5.06
N PHE A 114 -6.87 -3.30 -4.62
CA PHE A 114 -6.78 -2.93 -3.22
C PHE A 114 -7.28 -1.49 -3.09
N ALA A 115 -8.47 -1.29 -2.51
CA ALA A 115 -9.14 0.02 -2.57
C ALA A 115 -9.81 0.44 -1.26
N ILE A 116 -9.83 1.75 -1.04
CA ILE A 116 -10.62 2.48 -0.04
C ILE A 116 -11.46 3.53 -0.77
N GLY A 117 -12.74 3.25 -1.01
CA GLY A 117 -13.58 4.13 -1.81
C GLY A 117 -13.00 4.35 -3.21
N ASN A 118 -12.70 5.61 -3.54
CA ASN A 118 -12.12 5.99 -4.83
C ASN A 118 -10.59 5.97 -4.86
N ASN A 119 -9.95 5.56 -3.77
CA ASN A 119 -8.49 5.45 -3.72
C ASN A 119 -8.09 3.99 -3.93
N SER A 120 -7.23 3.71 -4.88
CA SER A 120 -6.97 2.34 -5.28
C SER A 120 -5.58 2.08 -5.84
N ILE A 121 -5.20 0.80 -5.74
CA ILE A 121 -4.14 0.16 -6.51
C ILE A 121 -4.83 -0.95 -7.30
N THR A 122 -4.87 -0.85 -8.62
CA THR A 122 -5.61 -1.81 -9.46
C THR A 122 -4.78 -2.28 -10.63
N SER A 123 -4.71 -3.60 -10.86
CA SER A 123 -4.15 -4.16 -12.08
C SER A 123 -5.05 -3.83 -13.27
N LEU A 124 -4.44 -3.45 -14.38
CA LEU A 124 -5.13 -3.21 -15.65
C LEU A 124 -5.26 -4.48 -16.51
N GLN A 125 -4.77 -5.62 -15.99
CA GLN A 125 -4.86 -6.94 -16.62
C GLN A 125 -5.43 -7.98 -15.65
N GLU A 126 -6.17 -8.96 -16.17
CA GLU A 126 -6.80 -9.96 -15.31
C GLU A 126 -5.80 -10.95 -14.70
N ASP A 127 -4.85 -11.42 -15.48
CA ASP A 127 -3.94 -12.52 -15.08
C ASP A 127 -2.53 -12.04 -14.72
N ASP A 128 -2.29 -10.73 -14.67
CA ASP A 128 -0.99 -10.16 -14.36
C ASP A 128 -1.12 -9.06 -13.29
N PHE A 129 -0.06 -8.87 -12.50
CA PHE A 129 -0.01 -7.80 -11.51
C PHE A 129 0.13 -6.42 -12.14
N THR A 130 0.84 -6.34 -13.25
CA THR A 130 1.12 -5.04 -13.94
C THR A 130 0.64 -5.04 -15.38
N PRO A 131 0.34 -3.87 -15.97
CA PRO A 131 0.44 -2.51 -15.41
C PRO A 131 -0.52 -2.26 -14.26
N LEU A 132 -0.09 -1.44 -13.27
CA LEU A 132 -0.93 -0.99 -12.18
C LEU A 132 -1.41 0.44 -12.40
N ARG A 133 -2.67 0.70 -12.06
CA ARG A 133 -3.22 2.04 -11.89
C ARG A 133 -3.21 2.40 -10.42
N LEU A 134 -2.54 3.49 -10.05
CA LEU A 134 -2.55 4.10 -8.73
C LEU A 134 -3.47 5.32 -8.76
N GLU A 135 -4.48 5.34 -7.91
CA GLU A 135 -5.39 6.47 -7.76
C GLU A 135 -5.48 6.85 -6.29
N ALA A 136 -5.19 8.12 -6.00
CA ALA A 136 -5.33 8.64 -4.65
C ALA A 136 -5.75 10.10 -4.69
N LYS A 137 -6.66 10.45 -3.77
CA LYS A 137 -7.14 11.80 -3.56
C LYS A 137 -7.23 12.09 -2.06
N GLY A 138 -6.82 13.28 -1.67
CA GLY A 138 -6.90 13.71 -0.30
C GLY A 138 -6.74 15.21 -0.15
N TRP A 139 -6.74 15.67 1.10
CA TRP A 139 -6.63 17.10 1.44
C TRP A 139 -5.53 17.32 2.47
N ASP A 140 -4.60 18.20 2.15
CA ASP A 140 -3.66 18.75 3.13
C ASP A 140 -4.33 19.87 3.91
N LYS A 141 -4.48 19.66 5.21
CA LYS A 141 -5.09 20.63 6.15
C LYS A 141 -4.04 21.36 7.01
N SER A 142 -2.76 21.17 6.73
CA SER A 142 -1.66 21.83 7.44
C SER A 142 -1.35 23.23 6.90
N GLN A 143 -1.93 23.59 5.76
CA GLN A 143 -1.76 24.87 5.09
C GLN A 143 -2.77 25.91 5.64
N GLU A 144 -2.62 27.18 5.26
CA GLU A 144 -3.56 28.26 5.63
C GLU A 144 -4.99 27.97 5.13
N HIS A 145 -5.12 27.28 3.98
CA HIS A 145 -6.36 26.74 3.46
C HIS A 145 -6.17 25.25 3.14
N GLU A 146 -7.26 24.51 3.02
CA GLU A 146 -7.21 23.09 2.63
C GLU A 146 -6.78 22.99 1.17
N VAL A 147 -5.71 22.24 0.92
CA VAL A 147 -5.19 21.98 -0.44
C VAL A 147 -5.59 20.58 -0.88
N GLU A 148 -6.32 20.48 -1.96
CA GLU A 148 -6.61 19.20 -2.60
C GLU A 148 -5.37 18.68 -3.30
N ILE A 149 -5.07 17.40 -3.09
CA ILE A 149 -4.03 16.66 -3.81
C ILE A 149 -4.61 15.37 -4.38
N GLU A 150 -4.23 15.05 -5.63
CA GLU A 150 -4.71 13.86 -6.34
C GLU A 150 -3.61 13.31 -7.24
N ILE A 151 -3.61 12.00 -7.43
CA ILE A 151 -2.85 11.33 -8.49
C ILE A 151 -3.73 10.35 -9.25
N GLY A 152 -3.43 10.22 -10.54
CA GLY A 152 -3.81 9.09 -11.37
C GLY A 152 -2.56 8.68 -12.14
N ILE A 153 -1.88 7.60 -11.73
CA ILE A 153 -0.58 7.19 -12.28
C ILE A 153 -0.65 5.72 -12.70
N THR A 154 -0.21 5.44 -13.93
CA THR A 154 -0.05 4.08 -14.42
C THR A 154 1.43 3.70 -14.39
N ILE A 155 1.74 2.52 -13.83
CA ILE A 155 3.11 2.03 -13.71
C ILE A 155 3.24 0.59 -14.22
N GLU A 156 4.39 0.28 -14.79
CA GLU A 156 4.74 -1.02 -15.32
C GLU A 156 6.00 -1.56 -14.63
N GLN A 157 5.98 -2.83 -14.23
CA GLN A 157 7.11 -3.49 -13.57
C GLN A 157 8.27 -3.70 -14.56
N MET A 158 9.46 -3.28 -14.16
CA MET A 158 10.69 -3.36 -14.97
C MET A 158 11.72 -4.34 -14.43
N LYS A 159 11.55 -4.83 -13.20
CA LYS A 159 12.43 -5.80 -12.55
C LYS A 159 11.64 -6.83 -11.77
N ASP A 160 12.22 -8.01 -11.64
CA ASP A 160 11.67 -9.08 -10.83
C ASP A 160 11.57 -8.68 -9.36
N VAL A 161 10.73 -9.41 -8.64
CA VAL A 161 10.56 -9.27 -7.19
C VAL A 161 11.87 -9.57 -6.47
N VAL A 162 12.22 -8.72 -5.51
CA VAL A 162 13.37 -8.88 -4.63
C VAL A 162 12.87 -9.35 -3.26
N LEU A 163 13.26 -10.55 -2.85
CA LEU A 163 12.95 -11.10 -1.55
C LEU A 163 13.91 -10.56 -0.49
N ASN A 164 13.38 -9.82 0.48
CA ASN A 164 14.20 -9.24 1.54
C ASN A 164 14.54 -10.28 2.64
N GLY A 165 15.68 -10.14 3.27
CA GLY A 165 16.13 -11.05 4.33
C GLY A 165 16.38 -12.48 3.83
N ASN A 166 15.87 -13.47 4.57
CA ASN A 166 16.01 -14.88 4.24
C ASN A 166 14.84 -15.36 3.38
N GLN A 167 14.96 -15.20 2.06
CA GLN A 167 13.91 -15.52 1.05
C GLN A 167 12.56 -14.87 1.36
N GLY A 168 12.57 -13.61 1.79
CA GLY A 168 11.38 -12.86 2.17
C GLY A 168 11.09 -12.82 3.67
N ALA A 169 11.70 -13.67 4.48
CA ALA A 169 11.57 -13.61 5.93
C ALA A 169 12.63 -12.68 6.54
N VAL A 170 12.17 -11.63 7.20
CA VAL A 170 13.02 -10.67 7.92
C VAL A 170 12.80 -10.83 9.41
N PRO A 171 13.78 -11.33 10.17
CA PRO A 171 13.65 -11.44 11.61
C PRO A 171 13.61 -10.05 12.26
N SER A 172 12.76 -9.87 13.25
CA SER A 172 12.68 -8.66 14.06
C SER A 172 13.25 -8.89 15.44
N VAL A 173 13.68 -7.81 16.09
CA VAL A 173 14.09 -7.83 17.50
C VAL A 173 12.86 -8.18 18.37
N GLY A 174 12.96 -9.20 19.19
CA GLY A 174 11.85 -9.68 20.02
C GLY A 174 11.10 -10.89 19.45
N GLY A 175 11.59 -11.47 18.33
CA GLY A 175 11.10 -12.77 17.82
C GLY A 175 9.85 -12.68 16.91
N VAL A 176 9.33 -11.50 16.66
CA VAL A 176 8.28 -11.29 15.66
C VAL A 176 8.93 -10.93 14.35
N GLY A 177 8.89 -11.84 13.37
CA GLY A 177 9.40 -11.59 12.03
C GLY A 177 8.35 -10.93 11.13
N THR A 178 8.79 -10.51 9.95
CA THR A 178 7.90 -10.06 8.86
C THR A 178 8.20 -10.84 7.60
N LEU A 179 7.21 -11.01 6.75
CA LEU A 179 7.40 -11.36 5.34
C LEU A 179 7.44 -10.07 4.53
N TYR A 180 8.44 -9.95 3.65
CA TYR A 180 8.75 -8.70 3.00
C TYR A 180 9.39 -8.93 1.64
N TYR A 181 8.85 -8.32 0.61
CA TYR A 181 9.47 -8.22 -0.70
C TYR A 181 9.33 -6.81 -1.27
N SER A 182 10.20 -6.50 -2.24
CA SER A 182 10.19 -5.24 -2.97
C SER A 182 10.16 -5.49 -4.47
N ILE A 183 9.57 -4.55 -5.20
CA ILE A 183 9.80 -4.38 -6.63
C ILE A 183 10.48 -3.03 -6.79
N THR A 184 11.78 -3.08 -7.10
CA THR A 184 12.68 -1.93 -6.98
C THR A 184 12.64 -0.98 -8.15
N ASN A 185 11.93 -1.33 -9.22
CA ASN A 185 11.83 -0.50 -10.41
C ASN A 185 10.52 -0.72 -11.15
N PHE A 186 9.64 0.26 -11.02
CA PHE A 186 8.53 0.47 -11.95
C PHE A 186 8.82 1.69 -12.81
N ARG A 187 8.46 1.61 -14.07
CA ARG A 187 8.41 2.75 -14.98
C ARG A 187 6.99 3.30 -15.02
N MET A 188 6.85 4.61 -14.93
CA MET A 188 5.57 5.27 -15.20
C MET A 188 5.26 5.21 -16.69
N ILE A 189 3.99 4.98 -17.02
CA ILE A 189 3.44 5.14 -18.37
C ILE A 189 2.85 6.55 -18.43
N PRO A 190 3.37 7.45 -19.29
CA PRO A 190 2.96 8.86 -19.32
C PRO A 190 1.49 9.07 -19.69
N GLU A 191 0.98 8.24 -20.61
CA GLU A 191 -0.40 8.31 -21.08
C GLU A 191 -1.35 8.20 -19.88
N ASP A 192 -2.20 9.19 -19.67
CA ASP A 192 -3.15 9.29 -18.55
C ASP A 192 -2.52 9.41 -17.15
N SER A 193 -1.18 9.61 -17.05
CA SER A 193 -0.53 9.86 -15.76
C SER A 193 -0.49 11.36 -15.44
N TYR A 194 -1.00 11.70 -14.25
CA TYR A 194 -1.12 13.08 -13.81
C TYR A 194 -1.07 13.20 -12.29
N LEU A 195 -0.86 14.42 -11.83
CA LEU A 195 -1.17 14.84 -10.45
C LEU A 195 -2.04 16.09 -10.46
N VAL A 196 -2.71 16.36 -9.33
CA VAL A 196 -3.42 17.61 -9.06
C VAL A 196 -2.93 18.19 -7.74
N ILE A 197 -2.67 19.48 -7.71
CA ILE A 197 -2.37 20.25 -6.49
C ILE A 197 -3.23 21.52 -6.53
N ASP A 198 -4.10 21.70 -5.54
CA ASP A 198 -4.98 22.87 -5.40
C ASP A 198 -5.83 23.16 -6.66
N GLY A 199 -6.34 22.09 -7.29
CA GLY A 199 -7.14 22.17 -8.52
C GLY A 199 -6.33 22.31 -9.81
N GLU A 200 -5.03 22.52 -9.75
CA GLU A 200 -4.14 22.54 -10.90
C GLU A 200 -3.74 21.13 -11.31
N LYS A 201 -4.15 20.69 -12.49
CA LYS A 201 -3.79 19.38 -13.04
C LYS A 201 -2.51 19.48 -13.86
N VAL A 202 -1.53 18.65 -13.51
CA VAL A 202 -0.22 18.55 -14.14
C VAL A 202 -0.07 17.19 -14.82
N ALA A 203 0.19 17.18 -16.12
CA ALA A 203 0.53 15.96 -16.86
C ALA A 203 1.98 15.56 -16.55
N LEU A 204 2.19 14.27 -16.32
CA LEU A 204 3.50 13.71 -16.02
C LEU A 204 4.09 13.04 -17.26
N VAL A 205 5.36 13.25 -17.54
CA VAL A 205 6.03 12.73 -18.74
C VAL A 205 7.06 11.64 -18.46
N GLU A 206 7.58 11.58 -17.25
CA GLU A 206 8.51 10.54 -16.81
C GLU A 206 8.30 10.26 -15.32
N GLY A 207 8.54 8.99 -14.89
CA GLY A 207 8.52 8.63 -13.49
C GLY A 207 9.06 7.24 -13.25
N LYS A 208 9.58 7.05 -12.03
CA LYS A 208 10.06 5.76 -11.53
C LYS A 208 9.54 5.55 -10.12
N PHE A 209 9.14 4.30 -9.85
CA PHE A 209 8.57 3.94 -8.56
C PHE A 209 9.29 2.71 -7.98
N TRP A 210 9.28 2.67 -6.66
CA TRP A 210 9.59 1.55 -5.80
C TRP A 210 8.32 1.08 -5.13
N PHE A 211 8.20 -0.23 -4.93
CA PHE A 211 7.09 -0.85 -4.21
C PHE A 211 7.62 -1.79 -3.14
N ASP A 212 7.02 -1.69 -1.96
CA ASP A 212 7.22 -2.61 -0.84
C ASP A 212 5.89 -3.22 -0.42
N HIS A 213 5.87 -4.54 -0.28
CA HIS A 213 4.79 -5.27 0.35
C HIS A 213 5.33 -6.07 1.53
N GLN A 214 4.77 -5.80 2.68
CA GLN A 214 5.21 -6.42 3.93
C GLN A 214 4.01 -6.78 4.79
N TRP A 215 4.11 -7.89 5.52
CA TRP A 215 3.08 -8.34 6.46
C TRP A 215 3.68 -9.06 7.64
N ALA A 216 2.96 -9.01 8.78
CA ALA A 216 3.43 -9.50 10.07
C ALA A 216 2.29 -9.72 11.07
N ASN A 217 2.63 -10.30 12.20
CA ASN A 217 1.81 -10.31 13.40
C ASN A 217 2.41 -9.33 14.38
N GLY A 218 1.63 -8.31 14.75
CA GLY A 218 1.93 -7.35 15.79
C GLY A 218 3.31 -6.68 15.72
N LEU A 219 3.32 -5.41 15.92
CA LEU A 219 4.48 -4.80 16.57
C LEU A 219 4.50 -5.44 17.95
N SER A 220 5.58 -6.16 18.29
CA SER A 220 5.80 -6.66 19.66
C SER A 220 5.25 -5.63 20.64
N PRO A 221 4.44 -6.00 21.65
CA PRO A 221 4.09 -5.05 22.66
C PRO A 221 5.40 -4.45 23.16
N ALA A 222 5.58 -3.16 22.91
CA ALA A 222 6.72 -2.43 23.42
C ALA A 222 6.72 -2.60 24.93
N GLY A 223 7.67 -3.34 25.43
CA GLY A 223 7.95 -3.38 26.84
C GLY A 223 7.24 -4.48 27.60
N ASN A 224 7.92 -5.62 27.65
CA ASN A 224 8.19 -6.14 29.00
C ASN A 224 9.70 -6.32 29.12
N PRO A 225 10.29 -5.73 30.16
CA PRO A 225 11.70 -5.90 30.47
C PRO A 225 12.03 -7.34 30.82
#